data_dc4bc70898f3eddc8c049cdf8cec74b2
#
_entry.id   dc4bc70898f3eddc8c049cdf8cec74b2
#
_cell.length_a   1.000
_cell.length_b   1.000
_cell.length_c   1.000
_cell.angle_alpha   90.00
_cell.angle_beta   90.00
_cell.angle_gamma   90.00
#
_symmetry.space_group_name_H-M   'P 1'
#
loop_
_entity.id
_entity.type
_entity.pdbx_description
1 polymer ?
#
loop_
_entity_poly.entity_id
_entity_poly.type
_entity_poly.pdbx_seq_one_letter_code
_entity_poly.pdbx_strand_id
1 'polypeptide(L)' 'MNTYTLGIDIGSTTVKIALLDEQQNLLFSDYERHFANIQETLESLLSKVHDQLGEIILSPVITGSGG' A
#
# COMPACT_ATOMS: atom_id res chain seq x y z
N MET A 1 -14.86 7.33 -13.17
CA MET A 1 -13.69 7.47 -12.31
C MET A 1 -13.40 6.14 -11.62
N ASN A 2 -12.19 5.65 -11.76
CA ASN A 2 -11.83 4.38 -11.15
C ASN A 2 -11.29 4.60 -9.73
N THR A 3 -11.93 3.96 -8.78
CA THR A 3 -11.48 3.99 -7.40
C THR A 3 -10.80 2.67 -7.08
N TYR A 4 -9.62 2.75 -6.51
CA TYR A 4 -8.84 1.57 -6.15
C TYR A 4 -8.75 1.45 -4.63
N THR A 5 -8.70 0.23 -4.14
CA THR A 5 -8.52 -0.03 -2.72
C THR A 5 -7.05 -0.34 -2.47
N LEU A 6 -6.45 0.39 -1.56
CA LEU A 6 -5.07 0.15 -1.14
C LEU A 6 -5.09 -0.48 0.26
N GLY A 7 -4.80 -1.77 0.32
CA GLY A 7 -4.64 -2.45 1.60
C GLY A 7 -3.23 -2.23 2.13
N ILE A 8 -3.15 -1.81 3.38
CA ILE A 8 -1.87 -1.56 4.05
C ILE A 8 -1.81 -2.44 5.28
N ASP A 9 -0.81 -3.32 5.33
CA ASP A 9 -0.60 -4.20 6.47
C ASP A 9 0.73 -3.84 7.13
N ILE A 10 0.66 -3.37 8.37
CA ILE A 10 1.84 -2.96 9.11
C ILE A 10 2.17 -4.03 10.15
N GLY A 11 3.27 -4.72 9.91
CA GLY A 11 3.79 -5.71 10.83
C GLY A 11 4.87 -5.14 11.73
N SER A 12 5.46 -5.98 12.57
CA SER A 12 6.48 -5.55 13.51
C SER A 12 7.77 -5.10 12.81
N THR A 13 8.06 -5.60 11.63
CA THR A 13 9.28 -5.27 10.89
C THR A 13 9.02 -4.85 9.46
N THR A 14 7.82 -5.07 8.94
CA THR A 14 7.54 -4.95 7.51
C THR A 14 6.27 -4.16 7.27
N VAL A 15 6.24 -3.36 6.22
CA VAL A 15 5.03 -2.76 5.70
C VAL A 15 4.74 -3.45 4.36
N LYS A 16 3.52 -3.91 4.19
CA LYS A 16 3.07 -4.57 2.97
C LYS A 16 1.88 -3.80 2.41
N ILE A 17 1.84 -3.64 1.10
CA ILE A 17 0.71 -3.01 0.45
C ILE A 17 0.15 -3.92 -0.64
N ALA A 18 -1.13 -3.79 -0.90
CA ALA A 18 -1.80 -4.48 -1.99
C ALA A 18 -2.82 -3.55 -2.62
N LEU A 19 -2.75 -3.39 -3.92
CA LEU A 19 -3.67 -2.53 -4.66
C LEU A 19 -4.68 -3.38 -5.39
N LEU A 20 -5.95 -3.10 -5.14
CA LEU A 20 -7.07 -3.83 -5.75
C LEU A 20 -7.93 -2.88 -6.56
N ASP A 21 -8.49 -3.38 -7.67
CA ASP A 21 -9.43 -2.61 -8.46
C ASP A 21 -10.85 -2.71 -7.87
N GLU A 22 -11.84 -2.15 -8.57
CA GLU A 22 -13.22 -2.17 -8.11
C GLU A 22 -13.79 -3.58 -8.01
N GLN A 23 -13.23 -4.52 -8.72
CA GLN A 23 -13.67 -5.90 -8.76
C GLN A 23 -12.85 -6.81 -7.85
N GLN A 24 -12.00 -6.21 -7.00
CA GLN A 24 -11.16 -6.92 -6.05
C GLN A 24 -10.05 -7.73 -6.71
N ASN A 25 -9.65 -7.35 -7.92
CA ASN A 25 -8.51 -7.96 -8.59
C ASN A 25 -7.22 -7.30 -8.10
N LEU A 26 -6.23 -8.11 -7.77
CA LEU A 26 -4.94 -7.61 -7.33
C LEU A 26 -4.17 -7.04 -8.51
N LEU A 27 -3.88 -5.75 -8.48
CA LEU A 27 -3.16 -5.06 -9.54
C LEU A 27 -1.68 -4.89 -9.22
N PHE A 28 -1.36 -4.70 -7.96
CA PHE A 28 0.01 -4.44 -7.54
C PHE A 28 0.15 -4.81 -6.07
N SER A 29 1.30 -5.37 -5.71
CA SER A 29 1.62 -5.61 -4.31
C SER A 29 3.12 -5.49 -4.13
N ASP A 30 3.53 -5.05 -2.96
CA ASP A 30 4.94 -4.92 -2.61
C ASP A 30 5.07 -4.88 -1.09
N TYR A 31 6.29 -5.01 -0.61
CA TYR A 31 6.56 -4.90 0.81
C TYR A 31 7.99 -4.42 1.03
N GLU A 32 8.22 -3.78 2.15
CA GLU A 32 9.56 -3.34 2.55
C GLU A 32 9.69 -3.40 4.07
N ARG A 33 10.90 -3.61 4.53
CA ARG A 33 11.21 -3.52 5.95
C ARG A 33 11.25 -2.06 6.35
N HIS A 34 10.60 -1.72 7.47
CA HIS A 34 10.50 -0.32 7.88
C HIS A 34 11.59 0.14 8.83
N PHE A 35 12.30 -0.77 9.49
CA PHE A 35 13.36 -0.42 10.43
C PHE A 35 12.94 0.69 11.40
N ALA A 36 11.73 0.57 11.94
CA ALA A 36 11.09 1.57 12.80
C ALA A 36 10.72 2.90 12.11
N ASN A 37 10.94 3.03 10.81
CA ASN A 37 10.54 4.20 10.02
C ASN A 37 9.33 3.87 9.15
N ILE A 38 8.19 3.62 9.78
CA ILE A 38 6.99 3.16 9.08
C ILE A 38 6.53 4.19 8.05
N GLN A 39 6.54 5.47 8.43
CA GLN A 39 6.07 6.54 7.55
C GLN A 39 6.91 6.64 6.27
N GLU A 40 8.23 6.63 6.39
CA GLU A 40 9.10 6.71 5.22
C GLU A 40 8.94 5.49 4.32
N THR A 41 8.82 4.31 4.92
CA THR A 41 8.64 3.07 4.18
C THR A 41 7.33 3.09 3.40
N LEU A 42 6.26 3.56 4.05
CA LEU A 42 4.97 3.67 3.40
C LEU A 42 5.01 4.67 2.25
N GLU A 43 5.66 5.80 2.43
CA GLU A 43 5.82 6.79 1.36
C GLU A 43 6.57 6.20 0.17
N SER A 44 7.60 5.41 0.42
CA SER A 44 8.36 4.73 -0.63
C SER A 44 7.47 3.77 -1.42
N LEU A 45 6.67 2.99 -0.73
CA LEU A 45 5.76 2.05 -1.38
C LEU A 45 4.68 2.77 -2.18
N LEU A 46 4.12 3.84 -1.63
CA LEU A 46 3.11 4.63 -2.34
C LEU A 46 3.69 5.30 -3.58
N SER A 47 4.94 5.73 -3.52
CA SER A 47 5.62 6.29 -4.67
C SER A 47 5.73 5.26 -5.80
N LYS A 48 6.01 4.01 -5.47
CA LYS A 48 6.04 2.93 -6.45
C LYS A 48 4.68 2.71 -7.11
N VAL A 49 3.61 2.78 -6.33
CA VAL A 49 2.25 2.66 -6.86
C VAL A 49 1.99 3.80 -7.84
N HIS A 50 2.35 5.01 -7.47
CA HIS A 50 2.16 6.18 -8.33
C HIS A 50 2.94 6.04 -9.64
N ASP A 51 4.18 5.56 -9.55
CA ASP A 51 5.01 5.36 -10.75
C ASP A 51 4.43 4.32 -11.69
N GLN A 52 3.80 3.29 -11.15
CA GLN A 52 3.23 2.22 -11.97
C GLN A 52 1.90 2.61 -12.61
N LEU A 53 1.08 3.33 -11.89
CA LEU A 53 -0.32 3.54 -12.27
C LEU A 53 -0.68 5.01 -12.54
N GLY A 54 0.23 5.92 -12.23
CA GLY A 54 -0.05 7.34 -12.38
C GLY A 54 -0.99 7.86 -11.31
N GLU A 55 -1.71 8.91 -11.63
CA GLU A 55 -2.65 9.49 -10.69
C GLU A 55 -3.93 8.67 -10.64
N ILE A 56 -4.25 8.14 -9.48
CA ILE A 56 -5.45 7.35 -9.25
C ILE A 56 -6.06 7.74 -7.91
N ILE A 57 -7.34 7.45 -7.76
CA ILE A 57 -8.03 7.68 -6.50
C ILE A 57 -7.88 6.42 -5.64
N LEU A 58 -7.32 6.58 -4.46
CA LEU A 58 -7.09 5.47 -3.55
C LEU A 58 -8.00 5.57 -2.34
N SER A 59 -8.58 4.43 -1.96
CA SER A 59 -9.28 4.28 -0.68
C SER A 59 -8.39 3.43 0.21
N PRO A 60 -7.65 4.04 1.13
CA PRO A 60 -6.74 3.26 1.97
C PRO A 60 -7.48 2.49 3.05
N VAL A 61 -7.07 1.25 3.25
CA VAL A 61 -7.55 0.39 4.34
C VAL A 61 -6.32 -0.10 5.08
N ILE A 62 -6.18 0.32 6.33
CA ILE A 62 -5.02 -0.05 7.14
C ILE A 62 -5.38 -1.20 8.04
N THR A 63 -4.61 -2.26 7.95
CA THR A 63 -4.75 -3.42 8.83
C THR A 63 -3.39 -3.74 9.43
N GLY A 64 -3.37 -4.59 10.41
CA GLY A 64 -2.12 -5.02 11.00
C GLY A 64 -2.15 -4.97 12.50
N SER A 65 -1.28 -5.75 13.09
CA SER A 65 -1.20 -5.92 14.55
C SER A 65 0.04 -5.27 15.14
N GLY A 66 0.87 -4.69 14.30
CA GLY A 66 2.13 -4.15 14.74
C GLY A 66 2.06 -2.70 15.12
N GLY A 67 1.20 -2.36 15.97
CA GLY A 67 1.04 -0.97 16.40
C GLY A 67 2.30 -0.35 16.98
#